data_de6c0079615384eefd70d08a5f65d066
#
_entry.id   de6c0079615384eefd70d08a5f65d066
#
_cell.length_a   1.000
_cell.length_b   1.000
_cell.length_c   1.000
_cell.angle_alpha   90.00
_cell.angle_beta   90.00
_cell.angle_gamma   90.00
#
_symmetry.space_group_name_H-M   'P 1'
#
loop_
_entity.id
_entity.type
_entity.pdbx_description
1 polymer ?
#
loop_
_entity_poly.entity_id
_entity_poly.type
_entity_poly.pdbx_seq_one_letter_code
_entity_poly.pdbx_strand_id
1 'polypeptide(L)'
;KTEALRSSLFVACFSEVNNSFPMWGYYAADHKGICLGYNLYELVKKYKCMPVIYSDKLIFYREDSSEKNILANTLTKSDEWIHEKEWRIVIKDDINMGKSGIIKDFVLPREIYIGCRQQETVAENNNNRMLHNKKENEMYADLDEILKWAENNYIDVYMPIITRKEYKMMDRALRLI
;
A
#
# COMPACT_ATOMS: atom_id res chain seq x y z
N LYS A 1 -7.64 -2.58 29.32
CA LYS A 1 -6.88 -1.36 28.86
C LYS A 1 -6.09 -1.62 27.58
N THR A 2 -5.36 -2.74 27.47
CA THR A 2 -4.51 -3.07 26.31
C THR A 2 -5.33 -3.25 25.02
N GLU A 3 -6.46 -3.93 25.09
CA GLU A 3 -7.34 -4.18 23.96
C GLU A 3 -8.01 -2.89 23.46
N ALA A 4 -8.46 -2.04 24.40
CA ALA A 4 -9.01 -0.73 24.06
C ALA A 4 -7.97 0.16 23.37
N LEU A 5 -6.71 0.14 23.79
CA LEU A 5 -5.65 0.90 23.15
C LEU A 5 -5.32 0.36 21.75
N ARG A 6 -5.27 -0.97 21.57
CA ARG A 6 -5.05 -1.58 20.24
C ARG A 6 -6.16 -1.23 19.26
N SER A 7 -7.40 -1.24 19.71
CA SER A 7 -8.57 -0.91 18.87
C SER A 7 -8.69 0.58 18.55
N SER A 8 -7.91 1.45 19.18
CA SER A 8 -7.82 2.88 18.84
C SER A 8 -6.63 3.24 17.93
N LEU A 9 -5.76 2.26 17.61
CA LEU A 9 -4.61 2.49 16.72
C LEU A 9 -4.95 2.10 15.28
N PHE A 10 -4.72 3.03 14.37
CA PHE A 10 -4.84 2.84 12.93
C PHE A 10 -3.46 2.96 12.29
N VAL A 11 -3.13 2.05 11.39
CA VAL A 11 -1.81 1.96 10.78
C VAL A 11 -1.94 2.04 9.27
N ALA A 12 -1.14 2.90 8.65
CA ALA A 12 -0.92 2.90 7.20
C ALA A 12 0.53 2.50 6.92
N CYS A 13 0.69 1.50 6.06
CA CYS A 13 1.98 0.93 5.71
C CYS A 13 2.43 1.41 4.33
N PHE A 14 3.71 1.72 4.20
CA PHE A 14 4.38 2.17 2.98
C PHE A 14 5.66 1.35 2.79
N SER A 15 6.23 1.39 1.59
CA SER A 15 7.48 0.74 1.26
C SER A 15 8.42 1.71 0.55
N GLU A 16 9.73 1.52 0.70
CA GLU A 16 10.73 2.25 -0.11
C GLU A 16 10.87 1.69 -1.53
N VAL A 17 10.25 0.55 -1.82
CA VAL A 17 10.41 -0.13 -3.11
C VAL A 17 9.07 -0.23 -3.85
N ASN A 18 9.10 0.09 -5.13
CA ASN A 18 7.96 -0.01 -6.03
C ASN A 18 8.11 -1.12 -7.10
N ASN A 19 9.26 -1.80 -7.14
CA ASN A 19 9.64 -2.78 -8.15
C ASN A 19 9.80 -4.21 -7.61
N SER A 20 9.31 -4.49 -6.41
CA SER A 20 9.35 -5.82 -5.81
C SER A 20 8.26 -6.73 -6.38
N PHE A 21 8.67 -7.72 -7.18
CA PHE A 21 7.74 -8.69 -7.78
C PHE A 21 6.85 -9.40 -6.74
N PRO A 22 7.37 -9.92 -5.59
CA PRO A 22 6.52 -10.50 -4.57
C PRO A 22 5.50 -9.53 -3.99
N MET A 23 5.88 -8.28 -3.73
CA MET A 23 4.96 -7.29 -3.15
C MET A 23 3.82 -6.94 -4.11
N TRP A 24 4.07 -6.87 -5.40
CA TRP A 24 3.03 -6.70 -6.40
C TRP A 24 2.05 -7.88 -6.43
N GLY A 25 2.55 -9.10 -6.20
CA GLY A 25 1.70 -10.27 -6.03
C GLY A 25 0.83 -10.18 -4.78
N TYR A 26 1.42 -9.85 -3.63
CA TYR A 26 0.70 -9.84 -2.34
C TYR A 26 -0.26 -8.67 -2.17
N TYR A 27 0.14 -7.45 -2.59
CA TYR A 27 -0.55 -6.21 -2.22
C TYR A 27 -1.26 -5.52 -3.37
N ALA A 28 -1.02 -5.93 -4.62
CA ALA A 28 -1.59 -5.30 -5.80
C ALA A 28 -2.41 -6.28 -6.67
N ALA A 29 -3.23 -7.11 -6.04
CA ALA A 29 -4.13 -8.05 -6.71
C ALA A 29 -3.41 -8.86 -7.81
N ASP A 30 -2.31 -9.50 -7.48
CA ASP A 30 -1.52 -10.30 -8.42
C ASP A 30 -1.11 -9.49 -9.67
N HIS A 31 -0.47 -8.34 -9.45
CA HIS A 31 -0.01 -7.40 -10.47
C HIS A 31 -1.11 -6.71 -11.29
N LYS A 32 -2.38 -6.79 -10.88
CA LYS A 32 -3.52 -6.13 -11.53
C LYS A 32 -3.90 -4.79 -10.89
N GLY A 33 -3.39 -4.50 -9.70
CA GLY A 33 -3.70 -3.29 -8.93
C GLY A 33 -2.79 -2.11 -9.30
N ILE A 34 -2.69 -1.17 -8.36
CA ILE A 34 -1.86 0.03 -8.49
C ILE A 34 -0.91 0.16 -7.29
N CYS A 35 0.18 0.89 -7.48
CA CYS A 35 1.06 1.34 -6.42
C CYS A 35 1.12 2.87 -6.45
N LEU A 36 0.93 3.52 -5.29
CA LEU A 36 0.94 4.96 -5.14
C LEU A 36 2.28 5.41 -4.55
N GLY A 37 2.98 6.28 -5.26
CA GLY A 37 4.25 6.87 -4.81
C GLY A 37 4.03 8.20 -4.09
N TYR A 38 4.56 8.32 -2.88
CA TYR A 38 4.46 9.51 -2.03
C TYR A 38 5.82 10.10 -1.71
N ASN A 39 5.85 11.40 -1.45
CA ASN A 39 7.06 12.06 -0.97
C ASN A 39 7.27 11.72 0.52
N LEU A 40 8.36 11.01 0.84
CA LEU A 40 8.69 10.60 2.21
C LEU A 40 8.82 11.78 3.16
N TYR A 41 9.43 12.89 2.72
CA TYR A 41 9.58 14.08 3.57
C TYR A 41 8.22 14.65 4.01
N GLU A 42 7.24 14.69 3.10
CA GLU A 42 5.86 15.14 3.41
C GLU A 42 5.20 14.18 4.40
N LEU A 43 5.36 12.85 4.23
CA LEU A 43 4.82 11.85 5.15
C LEU A 43 5.43 11.97 6.55
N VAL A 44 6.75 12.11 6.65
CA VAL A 44 7.44 12.27 7.94
C VAL A 44 7.02 13.56 8.62
N LYS A 45 7.02 14.69 7.89
CA LYS A 45 6.71 16.01 8.45
C LYS A 45 5.25 16.11 8.91
N LYS A 46 4.30 15.60 8.11
CA LYS A 46 2.87 15.76 8.38
C LYS A 46 2.31 14.68 9.30
N TYR A 47 2.75 13.43 9.14
CA TYR A 47 2.14 12.27 9.81
C TYR A 47 3.08 11.51 10.72
N LYS A 48 4.34 11.95 10.87
CA LYS A 48 5.37 11.24 11.65
C LYS A 48 5.56 9.79 11.17
N CYS A 49 5.64 9.62 9.84
CA CYS A 49 5.95 8.33 9.24
C CYS A 49 7.31 7.83 9.75
N MET A 50 7.39 6.58 10.21
CA MET A 50 8.56 5.99 10.83
C MET A 50 8.94 4.68 10.16
N PRO A 51 10.25 4.35 10.05
CA PRO A 51 10.68 3.06 9.52
C PRO A 51 10.33 1.94 10.49
N VAL A 52 10.05 0.77 9.95
CA VAL A 52 9.84 -0.46 10.72
C VAL A 52 11.18 -1.02 11.18
N ILE A 53 11.24 -1.48 12.41
CA ILE A 53 12.37 -2.19 12.99
C ILE A 53 12.18 -3.69 12.73
N TYR A 54 13.11 -4.29 12.00
CA TYR A 54 13.09 -5.72 11.73
C TYR A 54 13.88 -6.47 12.80
N SER A 55 13.37 -7.62 13.26
CA SER A 55 13.97 -8.43 14.30
C SER A 55 13.57 -9.88 14.17
N ASP A 56 14.54 -10.78 14.36
CA ASP A 56 14.36 -12.23 14.51
C ASP A 56 13.75 -12.63 15.87
N LYS A 57 13.72 -11.67 16.80
CA LYS A 57 13.24 -11.89 18.17
C LYS A 57 11.92 -11.19 18.40
N LEU A 58 10.96 -11.92 18.95
CA LEU A 58 9.77 -11.30 19.50
C LEU A 58 10.16 -10.36 20.64
N ILE A 59 9.78 -9.12 20.55
CA ILE A 59 9.92 -8.17 21.63
C ILE A 59 8.83 -8.53 22.65
N PHE A 60 9.17 -9.40 23.61
CA PHE A 60 8.30 -9.71 24.71
C PHE A 60 8.30 -8.53 25.68
N TYR A 61 7.25 -7.76 25.63
CA TYR A 61 6.98 -6.83 26.71
C TYR A 61 6.26 -7.63 27.80
N ARG A 62 6.98 -7.90 28.90
CA ARG A 62 6.35 -8.37 30.12
C ARG A 62 5.20 -7.41 30.44
N GLU A 63 4.01 -7.93 30.68
CA GLU A 63 2.78 -7.37 31.28
C GLU A 63 2.56 -5.83 31.31
N ASP A 64 3.56 -5.02 30.96
CA ASP A 64 3.47 -3.59 30.88
C ASP A 64 2.81 -3.18 29.55
N SER A 65 1.49 -3.06 29.60
CA SER A 65 0.64 -2.57 28.52
C SER A 65 0.73 -1.04 28.34
N SER A 66 1.91 -0.47 28.55
CA SER A 66 2.12 0.96 28.31
C SER A 66 1.92 1.30 26.83
N GLU A 67 1.47 2.51 26.58
CA GLU A 67 1.28 3.03 25.21
C GLU A 67 2.57 2.96 24.39
N LYS A 68 3.72 3.18 25.05
CA LYS A 68 5.05 3.08 24.43
C LYS A 68 5.35 1.68 23.91
N ASN A 69 5.02 0.64 24.70
CA ASN A 69 5.26 -0.74 24.31
C ASN A 69 4.37 -1.19 23.17
N ILE A 70 3.11 -0.75 23.14
CA ILE A 70 2.20 -1.04 22.05
C ILE A 70 2.67 -0.35 20.77
N LEU A 71 3.11 0.91 20.84
CA LEU A 71 3.66 1.62 19.70
C LEU A 71 4.95 0.95 19.17
N ALA A 72 5.86 0.55 20.07
CA ALA A 72 7.08 -0.16 19.68
C ALA A 72 6.78 -1.49 18.96
N ASN A 73 5.81 -2.27 19.47
CA ASN A 73 5.35 -3.49 18.80
C ASN A 73 4.71 -3.19 17.43
N THR A 74 3.97 -2.09 17.32
CA THR A 74 3.36 -1.67 16.05
C THR A 74 4.42 -1.28 15.01
N LEU A 75 5.61 -0.91 15.44
CA LEU A 75 6.74 -0.54 14.57
C LEU A 75 7.77 -1.66 14.41
N THR A 76 7.50 -2.86 14.92
CA THR A 76 8.38 -4.02 14.78
C THR A 76 7.76 -5.08 13.88
N LYS A 77 8.58 -5.74 13.08
CA LYS A 77 8.19 -6.82 12.15
C LYS A 77 9.28 -7.90 12.11
N SER A 78 8.91 -9.15 11.79
CA SER A 78 9.90 -10.21 11.58
C SER A 78 10.87 -9.83 10.46
N ASP A 79 12.15 -10.17 10.64
CA ASP A 79 13.23 -9.94 9.66
C ASP A 79 13.04 -10.70 8.34
N GLU A 80 12.21 -11.75 8.32
CA GLU A 80 11.78 -12.41 7.07
C GLU A 80 11.14 -11.42 6.07
N TRP A 81 10.56 -10.33 6.57
CA TRP A 81 9.90 -9.29 5.78
C TRP A 81 10.79 -8.07 5.48
N ILE A 82 12.10 -8.14 5.78
CA ILE A 82 13.02 -7.01 5.60
C ILE A 82 13.07 -6.49 4.16
N HIS A 83 12.75 -7.35 3.20
CA HIS A 83 12.70 -7.00 1.78
C HIS A 83 11.60 -5.98 1.44
N GLU A 84 10.59 -5.80 2.31
CA GLU A 84 9.55 -4.81 2.13
C GLU A 84 10.02 -3.38 2.42
N LYS A 85 11.09 -3.19 3.21
CA LYS A 85 11.60 -1.88 3.62
C LYS A 85 10.48 -0.95 4.07
N GLU A 86 9.73 -1.42 5.04
CA GLU A 86 8.44 -0.84 5.43
C GLU A 86 8.60 0.41 6.29
N TRP A 87 7.71 1.36 6.06
CA TRP A 87 7.47 2.55 6.87
C TRP A 87 6.01 2.56 7.33
N ARG A 88 5.75 3.08 8.51
CA ARG A 88 4.39 3.14 9.07
C ARG A 88 4.04 4.53 9.57
N ILE A 89 2.80 4.92 9.29
CA ILE A 89 2.11 5.99 9.99
C ILE A 89 1.18 5.33 11.00
N VAL A 90 1.32 5.69 12.27
CA VAL A 90 0.47 5.17 13.36
C VAL A 90 -0.35 6.33 13.91
N ILE A 91 -1.67 6.21 13.82
CA ILE A 91 -2.63 7.22 14.29
C ILE A 91 -3.42 6.62 15.44
N LYS A 92 -3.43 7.33 16.57
CA LYS A 92 -4.36 7.03 17.67
C LYS A 92 -5.62 7.87 17.49
N ASP A 93 -6.76 7.19 17.45
CA ASP A 93 -8.08 7.84 17.33
C ASP A 93 -9.09 7.11 18.22
N ASP A 94 -9.27 7.64 19.42
CA ASP A 94 -10.16 7.06 20.43
C ASP A 94 -11.65 7.23 20.04
N ILE A 95 -11.98 8.21 19.19
CA ILE A 95 -13.36 8.45 18.72
C ILE A 95 -13.81 7.34 17.75
N ASN A 96 -12.88 6.85 16.92
CA ASN A 96 -13.15 5.81 15.93
C ASN A 96 -12.70 4.41 16.40
N MET A 97 -12.48 4.23 17.69
CA MET A 97 -12.06 2.97 18.29
C MET A 97 -12.97 1.81 17.86
N GLY A 98 -12.36 0.68 17.46
CA GLY A 98 -13.07 -0.53 17.04
C GLY A 98 -13.57 -0.52 15.59
N LYS A 99 -13.40 0.57 14.84
CA LYS A 99 -13.66 0.58 13.39
C LYS A 99 -12.55 -0.14 12.64
N SER A 100 -12.88 -0.70 11.48
CA SER A 100 -11.91 -1.37 10.58
C SER A 100 -10.93 -0.40 9.92
N GLY A 101 -11.23 0.90 9.89
CA GLY A 101 -10.39 1.93 9.32
C GLY A 101 -10.96 3.34 9.55
N ILE A 102 -10.14 4.33 9.27
CA ILE A 102 -10.51 5.76 9.30
C ILE A 102 -10.14 6.41 7.99
N ILE A 103 -10.95 7.38 7.57
CA ILE A 103 -10.63 8.23 6.41
C ILE A 103 -10.07 9.54 6.95
N LYS A 104 -8.93 9.96 6.41
CA LYS A 104 -8.27 11.23 6.75
C LYS A 104 -7.90 11.95 5.45
N ASP A 105 -7.91 13.29 5.49
CA ASP A 105 -7.29 14.08 4.44
C ASP A 105 -5.81 13.71 4.36
N PHE A 106 -5.39 13.25 3.19
CA PHE A 106 -4.05 12.76 2.97
C PHE A 106 -3.34 13.59 1.90
N VAL A 107 -2.01 13.54 1.88
CA VAL A 107 -1.21 14.15 0.79
C VAL A 107 -1.49 13.41 -0.51
N LEU A 108 -1.52 14.13 -1.63
CA LEU A 108 -1.64 13.51 -2.94
C LEU A 108 -0.38 12.69 -3.27
N PRO A 109 -0.52 11.55 -3.93
CA PRO A 109 0.63 10.83 -4.47
C PRO A 109 1.33 11.71 -5.52
N ARG A 110 2.62 11.48 -5.73
CA ARG A 110 3.42 12.10 -6.78
C ARG A 110 3.45 11.24 -8.04
N GLU A 111 3.28 9.95 -7.85
CA GLU A 111 3.39 8.94 -8.89
C GLU A 111 2.34 7.85 -8.69
N ILE A 112 1.86 7.29 -9.79
CA ILE A 112 1.01 6.11 -9.82
C ILE A 112 1.67 5.08 -10.72
N TYR A 113 1.84 3.86 -10.23
CA TYR A 113 2.31 2.73 -11.02
C TYR A 113 1.14 1.79 -11.24
N ILE A 114 0.85 1.49 -12.50
CA ILE A 114 -0.21 0.57 -12.92
C ILE A 114 0.37 -0.82 -13.02
N GLY A 115 -0.25 -1.81 -12.40
CA GLY A 115 0.19 -3.19 -12.45
C GLY A 115 0.28 -3.72 -13.89
N CYS A 116 1.34 -4.47 -14.19
CA CYS A 116 1.64 -4.93 -15.55
C CYS A 116 0.60 -5.90 -16.14
N ARG A 117 -0.28 -6.47 -15.30
CA ARG A 117 -1.39 -7.36 -15.72
C ARG A 117 -2.76 -6.67 -15.73
N GLN A 118 -2.80 -5.35 -15.54
CA GLN A 118 -4.06 -4.59 -15.55
C GLN A 118 -4.83 -4.73 -16.89
N GLN A 119 -4.12 -4.83 -18.01
CA GLN A 119 -4.73 -5.00 -19.33
C GLN A 119 -5.42 -6.36 -19.50
N GLU A 120 -4.96 -7.41 -18.80
CA GLU A 120 -5.61 -8.73 -18.83
C GLU A 120 -7.03 -8.64 -18.25
N THR A 121 -7.22 -7.84 -17.21
CA THR A 121 -8.52 -7.60 -16.57
C THR A 121 -9.50 -6.94 -17.53
N VAL A 122 -9.05 -6.00 -18.36
CA VAL A 122 -9.89 -5.34 -19.37
C VAL A 122 -10.32 -6.34 -20.46
N ALA A 123 -9.40 -7.20 -20.90
CA ALA A 123 -9.68 -8.24 -21.90
C ALA A 123 -10.65 -9.30 -21.37
N GLU A 124 -10.45 -9.76 -20.12
CA GLU A 124 -11.35 -10.71 -19.44
C GLU A 124 -12.74 -10.11 -19.23
N ASN A 125 -12.85 -8.86 -18.81
CA ASN A 125 -14.13 -8.16 -18.65
C ASN A 125 -14.87 -7.98 -19.97
N ASN A 126 -14.20 -7.70 -21.08
CA ASN A 126 -14.81 -7.61 -22.39
C ASN A 126 -15.35 -8.96 -22.89
N ASN A 127 -14.68 -10.06 -22.57
CA ASN A 127 -15.14 -11.42 -22.89
C ASN A 127 -16.26 -11.89 -21.97
N ASN A 128 -16.26 -11.49 -20.69
CA ASN A 128 -17.25 -11.87 -19.68
C ASN A 128 -18.49 -10.95 -19.62
N ARG A 129 -18.50 -9.82 -20.32
CA ARG A 129 -19.71 -8.95 -20.42
C ARG A 129 -20.95 -9.68 -20.93
N MET A 130 -20.78 -10.87 -21.51
CA MET A 130 -21.91 -11.72 -21.92
C MET A 130 -22.41 -12.68 -20.82
N LEU A 131 -21.73 -12.88 -19.70
CA LEU A 131 -22.07 -14.02 -18.82
C LEU A 131 -22.18 -13.80 -17.30
N HIS A 132 -21.61 -12.79 -16.63
CA HIS A 132 -21.72 -12.71 -15.15
C HIS A 132 -21.67 -11.30 -14.51
N ASN A 133 -22.60 -11.12 -13.59
CA ASN A 133 -22.71 -10.32 -12.36
C ASN A 133 -21.87 -9.04 -12.13
N LYS A 134 -22.63 -7.97 -12.00
CA LYS A 134 -22.26 -6.59 -11.66
C LYS A 134 -21.37 -6.39 -10.42
N LYS A 135 -21.22 -7.37 -9.53
CA LYS A 135 -20.46 -7.24 -8.27
C LYS A 135 -18.94 -7.40 -8.41
N GLU A 136 -18.45 -8.12 -9.41
CA GLU A 136 -17.00 -8.25 -9.62
C GLU A 136 -16.40 -7.08 -10.40
N ASN A 137 -17.19 -6.36 -11.17
CA ASN A 137 -16.74 -5.19 -11.94
C ASN A 137 -16.50 -3.94 -11.08
N GLU A 138 -16.96 -3.91 -9.83
CA GLU A 138 -16.74 -2.77 -8.92
C GLU A 138 -15.38 -2.83 -8.19
N MET A 139 -14.65 -3.94 -8.28
CA MET A 139 -13.39 -4.14 -7.53
C MET A 139 -12.16 -3.60 -8.24
N TYR A 140 -12.24 -3.29 -9.52
CA TYR A 140 -11.11 -2.76 -10.29
C TYR A 140 -11.43 -1.33 -10.74
N ALA A 141 -10.60 -0.39 -10.32
CA ALA A 141 -10.70 0.99 -10.79
C ALA A 141 -10.55 1.01 -12.32
N ASP A 142 -11.41 1.76 -13.01
CA ASP A 142 -11.30 1.98 -14.44
C ASP A 142 -9.97 2.71 -14.72
N LEU A 143 -9.14 2.14 -15.58
CA LEU A 143 -7.85 2.73 -15.95
C LEU A 143 -8.03 4.15 -16.51
N ASP A 144 -9.07 4.37 -17.30
CA ASP A 144 -9.37 5.69 -17.87
C ASP A 144 -9.72 6.72 -16.76
N GLU A 145 -10.42 6.30 -15.71
CA GLU A 145 -10.70 7.17 -14.57
C GLU A 145 -9.43 7.52 -13.79
N ILE A 146 -8.53 6.53 -13.58
CA ILE A 146 -7.24 6.76 -12.93
C ILE A 146 -6.41 7.75 -13.74
N LEU A 147 -6.30 7.56 -15.05
CA LEU A 147 -5.53 8.45 -15.92
C LEU A 147 -6.07 9.88 -15.91
N LYS A 148 -7.40 10.05 -16.06
CA LYS A 148 -8.05 11.36 -15.97
C LYS A 148 -7.84 12.05 -14.62
N TRP A 149 -7.96 11.28 -13.55
CA TRP A 149 -7.75 11.83 -12.20
C TRP A 149 -6.30 12.25 -12.00
N ALA A 150 -5.34 11.45 -12.46
CA ALA A 150 -3.92 11.74 -12.36
C ALA A 150 -3.55 12.99 -13.17
N GLU A 151 -4.04 13.11 -14.41
CA GLU A 151 -3.83 14.28 -15.26
C GLU A 151 -4.36 15.56 -14.61
N ASN A 152 -5.59 15.53 -14.06
CA ASN A 152 -6.19 16.66 -13.36
C ASN A 152 -5.44 17.09 -12.09
N ASN A 153 -4.65 16.21 -11.50
CA ASN A 153 -3.87 16.47 -10.29
C ASN A 153 -2.36 16.58 -10.54
N TYR A 154 -1.92 16.59 -11.81
CA TYR A 154 -0.51 16.67 -12.21
C TYR A 154 0.37 15.56 -11.61
N ILE A 155 -0.15 14.32 -11.65
CA ILE A 155 0.50 13.12 -11.11
C ILE A 155 1.03 12.29 -12.27
N ASP A 156 2.31 11.93 -12.22
CA ASP A 156 2.93 11.05 -13.21
C ASP A 156 2.39 9.61 -13.10
N VAL A 157 2.05 9.00 -14.22
CA VAL A 157 1.58 7.60 -14.27
C VAL A 157 2.55 6.74 -15.05
N TYR A 158 2.90 5.60 -14.49
CA TYR A 158 3.88 4.66 -15.02
C TYR A 158 3.32 3.24 -15.06
N MET A 159 3.81 2.45 -16.00
CA MET A 159 3.59 1.00 -16.05
C MET A 159 4.93 0.28 -15.91
N PRO A 160 5.16 -0.50 -14.85
CA PRO A 160 6.37 -1.30 -14.71
C PRO A 160 6.50 -2.32 -15.84
N ILE A 161 7.73 -2.51 -16.32
CA ILE A 161 8.03 -3.49 -17.37
C ILE A 161 8.62 -4.74 -16.71
N ILE A 162 8.03 -5.89 -17.00
CA ILE A 162 8.59 -7.19 -16.61
C ILE A 162 9.59 -7.62 -17.69
N THR A 163 10.81 -7.93 -17.27
CA THR A 163 11.79 -8.52 -18.20
C THR A 163 11.48 -10.01 -18.40
N ARG A 164 11.52 -10.47 -19.65
CA ARG A 164 11.35 -11.90 -19.96
C ARG A 164 12.55 -12.77 -19.54
N LYS A 165 13.66 -12.15 -19.13
CA LYS A 165 14.93 -12.83 -18.80
C LYS A 165 15.18 -12.98 -17.30
N GLU A 166 14.53 -12.19 -16.48
CA GLU A 166 14.72 -12.16 -15.02
C GLU A 166 13.38 -11.98 -14.34
N TYR A 167 13.16 -12.65 -13.21
CA TYR A 167 11.99 -12.41 -12.34
C TYR A 167 12.15 -11.08 -11.59
N LYS A 168 12.35 -10.01 -12.34
CA LYS A 168 12.59 -8.68 -11.80
C LYS A 168 11.80 -7.64 -12.59
N MET A 169 11.12 -6.76 -11.88
CA MET A 169 10.55 -5.58 -12.50
C MET A 169 11.68 -4.60 -12.81
N MET A 170 11.66 -3.99 -13.98
CA MET A 170 12.66 -2.99 -14.34
C MET A 170 12.49 -1.73 -13.46
N ASP A 171 13.61 -1.11 -13.10
CA ASP A 171 13.63 0.19 -12.42
C ASP A 171 13.06 1.32 -13.29
N ARG A 172 12.88 1.05 -14.61
CA ARG A 172 12.27 1.97 -15.56
C ARG A 172 10.86 1.49 -15.88
N ALA A 173 9.89 2.36 -15.65
CA ALA A 173 8.52 2.18 -16.09
C ALA A 173 8.25 3.03 -17.33
N LEU A 174 7.34 2.59 -18.19
CA LEU A 174 6.82 3.43 -19.26
C LEU A 174 5.97 4.54 -18.62
N ARG A 175 6.33 5.81 -18.91
CA ARG A 175 5.48 6.94 -18.53
C ARG A 175 4.29 6.97 -19.48
N LEU A 176 3.08 7.02 -18.92
CA LEU A 176 1.83 7.04 -19.69
C LEU A 176 1.28 8.45 -19.89
N ILE A 177 1.50 9.33 -18.90
CA ILE A 177 1.17 10.76 -18.95
C ILE A 177 2.21 11.55 -18.16
#